data_0be14ae59c994f829ce09d6cbd11ab31
#
_entry.id   0be14ae59c994f829ce09d6cbd11ab31
#
_cell.length_a   1.000
_cell.length_b   1.000
_cell.length_c   1.000
_cell.angle_alpha   90.00
_cell.angle_beta   90.00
_cell.angle_gamma   90.00
#
_symmetry.space_group_name_H-M   'P 1'
#
loop_
_entity.id
_entity.type
_entity.pdbx_description
1 polymer ?
#
loop_
_entity_poly.entity_id
_entity_poly.type
_entity_poly.pdbx_seq_one_letter_code
_entity_poly.pdbx_strand_id
1 'polypeptide(L)'
;LINLTIPAFAHEPFFKELIPHLSNMHTVILWAGNFGSLRLKKLLKESGKNCNPVIAEVNTMPYGTRLKGPGKVHLPVLAPFFYVAAMPASMTETAYKIVRQLYPVAKKGQDVLSVALNNPNPVIHPAGVLLNTGRVEYSKGRFGLYREGITPSVGKVIKDIYMEVAGLAKALGTGVLKYREKDFETTSSIMGVSFRGPEGMDNQKVLADNFPGPHSLYDRYVTEDIPCGLVPMSMMGKKFGAPTPPYRCDNKHRFFRVRAGFLEDRKDP
;
A
#
# COMPACT_ATOMS: atom_id res chain seq x y z
N LEU A 1 -8.33 11.45 -18.95
CA LEU A 1 -7.50 10.96 -17.85
C LEU A 1 -8.20 11.22 -16.52
N ILE A 2 -8.31 10.20 -15.66
CA ILE A 2 -8.93 10.28 -14.34
C ILE A 2 -7.87 9.86 -13.32
N ASN A 3 -7.50 10.74 -12.40
CA ASN A 3 -6.58 10.45 -11.31
C ASN A 3 -7.36 10.26 -10.00
N LEU A 4 -7.28 9.07 -9.41
CA LEU A 4 -7.90 8.78 -8.12
C LEU A 4 -6.82 8.75 -7.03
N THR A 5 -6.78 9.81 -6.25
CA THR A 5 -5.82 10.03 -5.15
C THR A 5 -6.50 9.87 -3.79
N ILE A 6 -7.40 8.91 -3.69
CA ILE A 6 -8.21 8.63 -2.50
C ILE A 6 -7.70 7.37 -1.77
N PRO A 7 -7.95 7.24 -0.46
CA PRO A 7 -7.63 6.02 0.28
C PRO A 7 -8.31 4.79 -0.30
N ALA A 8 -7.65 3.62 -0.20
CA ALA A 8 -8.16 2.38 -0.80
C ALA A 8 -9.52 1.93 -0.23
N PHE A 9 -9.81 2.22 1.03
CA PHE A 9 -11.13 1.94 1.60
C PHE A 9 -12.27 2.77 0.97
N ALA A 10 -11.96 3.90 0.34
CA ALA A 10 -12.93 4.74 -0.36
C ALA A 10 -13.09 4.37 -1.84
N HIS A 11 -12.31 3.42 -2.36
CA HIS A 11 -12.36 3.04 -3.77
C HIS A 11 -13.75 2.57 -4.21
N GLU A 12 -14.40 1.68 -3.45
CA GLU A 12 -15.64 1.06 -3.90
C GLU A 12 -16.80 2.05 -4.07
N PRO A 13 -17.15 2.91 -3.09
CA PRO A 13 -18.19 3.92 -3.30
C PRO A 13 -17.85 4.84 -4.48
N PHE A 14 -16.60 5.29 -4.61
CA PHE A 14 -16.18 6.11 -5.75
C PHE A 14 -16.29 5.38 -7.09
N PHE A 15 -15.96 4.10 -7.16
CA PHE A 15 -16.09 3.31 -8.38
C PHE A 15 -17.55 3.17 -8.81
N LYS A 16 -18.47 2.97 -7.88
CA LYS A 16 -19.90 2.88 -8.16
C LYS A 16 -20.44 4.15 -8.82
N GLU A 17 -20.04 5.30 -8.32
CA GLU A 17 -20.39 6.60 -8.90
C GLU A 17 -19.65 6.86 -10.23
N LEU A 18 -18.43 6.39 -10.38
CA LEU A 18 -17.63 6.62 -11.58
C LEU A 18 -18.07 5.76 -12.77
N ILE A 19 -18.44 4.50 -12.53
CA ILE A 19 -18.76 3.51 -13.58
C ILE A 19 -19.79 4.01 -14.60
N PRO A 20 -20.90 4.67 -14.23
CA PRO A 20 -21.87 5.20 -15.21
C PRO A 20 -21.25 6.14 -16.24
N HIS A 21 -20.16 6.82 -15.90
CA HIS A 21 -19.49 7.83 -16.72
C HIS A 21 -18.29 7.29 -17.50
N LEU A 22 -17.87 6.04 -17.26
CA LEU A 22 -16.72 5.45 -17.95
C LEU A 22 -17.02 5.10 -19.40
N SER A 23 -16.02 5.19 -20.25
CA SER A 23 -16.01 4.75 -21.64
C SER A 23 -14.65 4.15 -22.02
N ASN A 24 -14.53 3.59 -23.23
CA ASN A 24 -13.26 3.04 -23.73
C ASN A 24 -12.15 4.08 -23.87
N MET A 25 -12.48 5.37 -23.91
CA MET A 25 -11.49 6.46 -24.05
C MET A 25 -10.87 6.86 -22.71
N HIS A 26 -11.38 6.37 -21.60
CA HIS A 26 -10.87 6.74 -20.29
C HIS A 26 -9.64 5.93 -19.89
N THR A 27 -8.69 6.62 -19.30
CA THR A 27 -7.60 6.04 -18.51
C THR A 27 -7.81 6.46 -17.06
N VAL A 28 -7.98 5.48 -16.18
CA VAL A 28 -8.12 5.69 -14.72
C VAL A 28 -6.81 5.28 -14.06
N ILE A 29 -6.21 6.16 -13.28
CA ILE A 29 -4.98 5.89 -12.52
C ILE A 29 -5.31 5.92 -11.03
N LEU A 30 -5.03 4.81 -10.35
CA LEU A 30 -5.20 4.64 -8.91
C LEU A 30 -3.84 4.88 -8.23
N TRP A 31 -3.75 5.95 -7.44
CA TRP A 31 -2.54 6.32 -6.74
C TRP A 31 -2.48 5.61 -5.39
N ALA A 32 -1.47 4.69 -5.27
CA ALA A 32 -1.41 3.62 -4.29
C ALA A 32 -2.65 2.71 -4.40
N GLY A 33 -2.74 1.99 -5.53
CA GLY A 33 -3.98 1.31 -5.95
C GLY A 33 -4.47 0.19 -5.04
N ASN A 34 -3.59 -0.54 -4.33
CA ASN A 34 -3.95 -1.61 -3.38
C ASN A 34 -4.98 -2.61 -3.94
N PHE A 35 -4.71 -3.16 -5.14
CA PHE A 35 -5.61 -4.04 -5.88
C PHE A 35 -6.92 -3.37 -6.35
N GLY A 36 -7.02 -2.04 -6.30
CA GLY A 36 -8.20 -1.29 -6.72
C GLY A 36 -8.56 -1.50 -8.18
N SER A 37 -7.58 -1.72 -9.08
CA SER A 37 -7.83 -2.04 -10.48
C SER A 37 -8.63 -3.32 -10.66
N LEU A 38 -8.33 -4.37 -9.87
CA LEU A 38 -9.09 -5.62 -9.87
C LEU A 38 -10.52 -5.37 -9.39
N ARG A 39 -10.67 -4.55 -8.33
CA ARG A 39 -11.97 -4.20 -7.78
C ARG A 39 -12.81 -3.40 -8.77
N LEU A 40 -12.24 -2.35 -9.38
CA LEU A 40 -12.92 -1.56 -10.41
C LEU A 40 -13.33 -2.42 -11.60
N LYS A 41 -12.44 -3.30 -12.09
CA LYS A 41 -12.75 -4.20 -13.20
C LYS A 41 -13.90 -5.15 -12.86
N LYS A 42 -13.92 -5.68 -11.63
CA LYS A 42 -15.00 -6.54 -11.15
C LYS A 42 -16.33 -5.79 -11.14
N LEU A 43 -16.38 -4.62 -10.51
CA LEU A 43 -17.60 -3.80 -10.42
C LEU A 43 -18.07 -3.34 -11.78
N LEU A 44 -17.17 -3.00 -12.70
CA LEU A 44 -17.52 -2.65 -14.08
C LEU A 44 -18.20 -3.82 -14.80
N LYS A 45 -17.68 -5.05 -14.61
CA LYS A 45 -18.32 -6.26 -15.16
C LYS A 45 -19.71 -6.50 -14.53
N GLU A 46 -19.82 -6.37 -13.21
CA GLU A 46 -21.07 -6.57 -12.46
C GLU A 46 -22.15 -5.54 -12.82
N SER A 47 -21.76 -4.32 -13.19
CA SER A 47 -22.67 -3.26 -13.62
C SER A 47 -23.31 -3.50 -14.99
N GLY A 48 -22.83 -4.47 -15.76
CA GLY A 48 -23.28 -4.72 -17.14
C GLY A 48 -22.87 -3.65 -18.16
N LYS A 49 -22.09 -2.63 -17.75
CA LYS A 49 -21.66 -1.57 -18.67
C LYS A 49 -20.64 -2.11 -19.67
N ASN A 50 -20.95 -2.00 -20.94
CA ASN A 50 -20.08 -2.45 -22.03
C ASN A 50 -19.02 -1.39 -22.38
N CYS A 51 -17.99 -1.30 -21.55
CA CYS A 51 -16.79 -0.50 -21.84
C CYS A 51 -15.55 -1.14 -21.23
N ASN A 52 -14.39 -0.80 -21.78
CA ASN A 52 -13.11 -1.35 -21.36
C ASN A 52 -12.05 -0.24 -21.22
N PRO A 53 -12.19 0.65 -20.22
CA PRO A 53 -11.20 1.69 -19.95
C PRO A 53 -9.84 1.08 -19.58
N VAL A 54 -8.77 1.84 -19.77
CA VAL A 54 -7.47 1.51 -19.20
C VAL A 54 -7.52 1.78 -17.70
N ILE A 55 -7.28 0.77 -16.88
CA ILE A 55 -7.25 0.92 -15.42
C ILE A 55 -5.81 0.67 -14.97
N ALA A 56 -5.14 1.70 -14.48
CA ALA A 56 -3.75 1.63 -14.03
C ALA A 56 -3.65 1.78 -12.51
N GLU A 57 -2.64 1.14 -11.94
CA GLU A 57 -2.24 1.30 -10.54
C GLU A 57 -0.80 1.75 -10.44
N VAL A 58 -0.49 2.48 -9.37
CA VAL A 58 0.87 2.71 -8.90
C VAL A 58 1.06 2.08 -7.51
N ASN A 59 2.27 1.63 -7.22
CA ASN A 59 2.56 0.94 -5.95
C ASN A 59 2.66 1.89 -4.75
N THR A 60 2.99 3.16 -4.98
CA THR A 60 3.11 4.17 -3.93
C THR A 60 2.84 5.56 -4.48
N MET A 61 2.59 6.51 -3.59
CA MET A 61 2.47 7.91 -3.96
C MET A 61 3.82 8.48 -4.38
N PRO A 62 3.88 9.41 -5.36
CA PRO A 62 5.13 10.07 -5.74
C PRO A 62 5.70 10.97 -4.64
N TYR A 63 4.88 11.34 -3.68
CA TYR A 63 5.20 12.26 -2.60
C TYR A 63 4.71 11.74 -1.26
N GLY A 64 5.57 11.85 -0.22
CA GLY A 64 5.14 11.79 1.16
C GLY A 64 4.81 13.19 1.65
N THR A 65 3.54 13.47 1.95
CA THR A 65 3.06 14.82 2.27
C THR A 65 2.32 14.89 3.58
N ARG A 66 2.27 16.10 4.15
CA ARG A 66 1.45 16.44 5.30
C ARG A 66 0.78 17.79 5.09
N LEU A 67 -0.51 17.85 5.34
CA LEU A 67 -1.25 19.10 5.33
C LEU A 67 -0.84 19.95 6.56
N LYS A 68 -0.45 21.20 6.35
CA LYS A 68 -0.04 22.14 7.40
C LYS A 68 -1.05 23.28 7.61
N GLY A 69 -2.14 23.27 6.87
CA GLY A 69 -3.21 24.25 6.91
C GLY A 69 -3.89 24.39 5.55
N PRO A 70 -4.94 25.21 5.43
CA PRO A 70 -5.61 25.44 4.16
C PRO A 70 -4.63 25.91 3.08
N GLY A 71 -4.57 25.18 1.96
CA GLY A 71 -3.68 25.49 0.84
C GLY A 71 -2.18 25.31 1.10
N LYS A 72 -1.77 24.77 2.27
CA LYS A 72 -0.36 24.58 2.64
C LYS A 72 -0.05 23.10 2.80
N VAL A 73 0.82 22.58 1.93
CA VAL A 73 1.29 21.19 1.97
C VAL A 73 2.79 21.19 2.27
N HIS A 74 3.20 20.42 3.27
CA HIS A 74 4.58 20.10 3.53
C HIS A 74 4.95 18.83 2.78
N LEU A 75 6.06 18.87 2.04
CA LEU A 75 6.54 17.78 1.18
C LEU A 75 7.96 17.39 1.59
N PRO A 76 8.11 16.59 2.64
CA PRO A 76 9.44 16.21 3.14
C PRO A 76 10.10 15.10 2.31
N VAL A 77 9.34 14.33 1.56
CA VAL A 77 9.84 13.11 0.92
C VAL A 77 9.34 12.97 -0.51
N LEU A 78 10.24 12.57 -1.38
CA LEU A 78 9.97 12.21 -2.78
C LEU A 78 10.21 10.70 -2.98
N ALA A 79 9.37 10.04 -3.76
CA ALA A 79 9.67 8.72 -4.25
C ALA A 79 10.78 8.82 -5.32
N PRO A 80 11.93 8.13 -5.14
CA PRO A 80 12.99 8.13 -6.16
C PRO A 80 12.55 7.44 -7.44
N PHE A 81 11.61 6.55 -7.34
CA PHE A 81 10.86 5.92 -8.41
C PHE A 81 9.60 5.27 -7.83
N PHE A 82 8.66 4.96 -8.69
CA PHE A 82 7.51 4.10 -8.39
C PHE A 82 7.12 3.32 -9.65
N TYR A 83 6.42 2.20 -9.45
CA TYR A 83 5.97 1.37 -10.56
C TYR A 83 4.54 1.70 -10.94
N VAL A 84 4.27 1.61 -12.26
CA VAL A 84 2.92 1.69 -12.83
C VAL A 84 2.67 0.51 -13.74
N ALA A 85 1.52 -0.10 -13.63
CA ALA A 85 1.01 -1.09 -14.58
C ALA A 85 -0.48 -0.93 -14.78
N ALA A 86 -1.03 -1.56 -15.81
CA ALA A 86 -2.43 -1.45 -16.16
C ALA A 86 -3.11 -2.81 -16.30
N MET A 87 -4.43 -2.77 -16.23
CA MET A 87 -5.33 -3.85 -16.58
C MET A 87 -6.20 -3.42 -17.77
N PRO A 88 -6.19 -4.19 -18.88
CA PRO A 88 -5.38 -5.41 -19.09
C PRO A 88 -3.88 -5.10 -19.17
N ALA A 89 -3.02 -6.10 -18.90
CA ALA A 89 -1.57 -5.93 -18.87
C ALA A 89 -0.98 -5.40 -20.20
N SER A 90 -1.61 -5.70 -21.33
CA SER A 90 -1.26 -5.16 -22.64
C SER A 90 -1.30 -3.63 -22.74
N MET A 91 -2.07 -2.96 -21.84
CA MET A 91 -2.18 -1.50 -21.79
C MET A 91 -1.17 -0.85 -20.84
N THR A 92 -0.28 -1.64 -20.22
CA THR A 92 0.73 -1.13 -19.29
C THR A 92 1.66 -0.11 -19.96
N GLU A 93 2.06 -0.34 -21.19
CA GLU A 93 2.93 0.61 -21.91
C GLU A 93 2.23 1.96 -22.13
N THR A 94 0.94 1.94 -22.48
CA THR A 94 0.13 3.16 -22.64
C THR A 94 0.01 3.93 -21.32
N ALA A 95 -0.36 3.24 -20.25
CA ALA A 95 -0.46 3.85 -18.92
C ALA A 95 0.90 4.39 -18.43
N TYR A 96 1.97 3.65 -18.63
CA TYR A 96 3.32 4.07 -18.29
C TYR A 96 3.73 5.36 -19.00
N LYS A 97 3.50 5.47 -20.30
CA LYS A 97 3.81 6.68 -21.08
C LYS A 97 3.04 7.90 -20.54
N ILE A 98 1.78 7.74 -20.22
CA ILE A 98 0.95 8.81 -19.63
C ILE A 98 1.50 9.23 -18.26
N VAL A 99 1.75 8.27 -17.37
CA VAL A 99 2.23 8.56 -16.02
C VAL A 99 3.63 9.17 -16.06
N ARG A 100 4.50 8.72 -16.95
CA ARG A 100 5.85 9.25 -17.10
C ARG A 100 5.90 10.69 -17.57
N GLN A 101 4.91 11.15 -18.34
CA GLN A 101 4.79 12.58 -18.70
C GLN A 101 4.52 13.45 -17.47
N LEU A 102 3.76 12.93 -16.51
CA LEU A 102 3.48 13.62 -15.25
C LEU A 102 4.63 13.48 -14.25
N TYR A 103 5.25 12.31 -14.22
CA TYR A 103 6.29 11.94 -13.26
C TYR A 103 7.41 11.15 -13.95
N PRO A 104 8.50 11.83 -14.36
CA PRO A 104 9.62 11.21 -15.09
C PRO A 104 10.28 10.04 -14.34
N VAL A 105 10.14 9.98 -13.02
CA VAL A 105 10.68 8.90 -12.16
C VAL A 105 9.85 7.60 -12.19
N ALA A 106 8.68 7.61 -12.87
CA ALA A 106 7.86 6.41 -13.01
C ALA A 106 8.62 5.31 -13.76
N LYS A 107 8.44 4.08 -13.32
CA LYS A 107 8.96 2.85 -13.96
C LYS A 107 7.81 1.95 -14.36
N LYS A 108 8.00 1.23 -15.45
CA LYS A 108 7.02 0.25 -15.90
C LYS A 108 7.06 -0.97 -14.98
N GLY A 109 5.91 -1.32 -14.38
CA GLY A 109 5.69 -2.58 -13.69
C GLY A 109 5.38 -3.72 -14.66
N GLN A 110 5.48 -4.95 -14.19
CA GLN A 110 5.14 -6.14 -14.98
C GLN A 110 3.63 -6.20 -15.26
N ASP A 111 2.84 -6.09 -14.20
CA ASP A 111 1.38 -6.15 -14.18
C ASP A 111 0.86 -5.48 -12.89
N VAL A 112 -0.46 -5.36 -12.76
CA VAL A 112 -1.08 -4.73 -11.58
C VAL A 112 -0.86 -5.54 -10.29
N LEU A 113 -0.66 -6.86 -10.36
CA LEU A 113 -0.34 -7.67 -9.19
C LEU A 113 1.06 -7.35 -8.69
N SER A 114 2.05 -7.29 -9.60
CA SER A 114 3.41 -6.86 -9.27
C SER A 114 3.40 -5.48 -8.60
N VAL A 115 2.65 -4.54 -9.17
CA VAL A 115 2.54 -3.18 -8.64
C VAL A 115 1.94 -3.18 -7.24
N ALA A 116 0.82 -3.86 -7.03
CA ALA A 116 0.16 -3.91 -5.72
C ALA A 116 1.01 -4.64 -4.66
N LEU A 117 1.70 -5.75 -5.03
CA LEU A 117 2.59 -6.47 -4.13
C LEU A 117 3.89 -5.72 -3.80
N ASN A 118 4.26 -4.72 -4.61
CA ASN A 118 5.37 -3.80 -4.34
C ASN A 118 4.98 -2.58 -3.49
N ASN A 119 3.74 -2.52 -2.97
CA ASN A 119 3.39 -1.51 -1.99
C ASN A 119 4.02 -1.87 -0.62
N PRO A 120 4.93 -1.05 -0.07
CA PRO A 120 5.58 -1.35 1.20
C PRO A 120 4.67 -1.14 2.41
N ASN A 121 3.60 -0.34 2.27
CA ASN A 121 2.75 0.06 3.39
C ASN A 121 2.13 -1.12 4.14
N PRO A 122 1.44 -2.08 3.47
CA PRO A 122 0.87 -3.24 4.16
C PRO A 122 1.91 -4.14 4.83
N VAL A 123 3.16 -4.11 4.36
CA VAL A 123 4.25 -4.91 4.95
C VAL A 123 4.80 -4.27 6.23
N ILE A 124 4.87 -2.95 6.27
CA ILE A 124 5.53 -2.20 7.36
C ILE A 124 4.56 -1.73 8.42
N HIS A 125 3.49 -1.06 8.01
CA HIS A 125 2.65 -0.31 8.93
C HIS A 125 1.93 -1.18 9.95
N PRO A 126 1.23 -2.26 9.56
CA PRO A 126 0.54 -3.11 10.53
C PRO A 126 1.48 -3.72 11.57
N ALA A 127 2.65 -4.22 11.14
CA ALA A 127 3.64 -4.77 12.07
C ALA A 127 4.16 -3.68 13.03
N GLY A 128 4.53 -2.51 12.48
CA GLY A 128 5.04 -1.39 13.27
C GLY A 128 4.03 -0.85 14.28
N VAL A 129 2.75 -0.83 13.94
CA VAL A 129 1.69 -0.29 14.82
C VAL A 129 1.24 -1.34 15.85
N LEU A 130 0.94 -2.57 15.41
CA LEU A 130 0.37 -3.60 16.28
C LEU A 130 1.38 -4.11 17.32
N LEU A 131 2.67 -4.17 16.98
CA LEU A 131 3.72 -4.53 17.94
C LEU A 131 4.04 -3.41 18.93
N ASN A 132 3.54 -2.20 18.68
CA ASN A 132 3.70 -1.03 19.55
C ASN A 132 2.34 -0.53 20.11
N THR A 133 1.30 -1.34 20.14
CA THR A 133 -0.06 -0.96 20.54
C THR A 133 -0.07 -0.15 21.83
N GLY A 134 0.54 -0.65 22.91
CA GLY A 134 0.56 0.05 24.20
C GLY A 134 1.25 1.43 24.11
N ARG A 135 2.29 1.56 23.29
CA ARG A 135 2.97 2.84 23.08
C ARG A 135 2.12 3.81 22.24
N VAL A 136 1.42 3.31 21.24
CA VAL A 136 0.49 4.09 20.43
C VAL A 136 -0.62 4.67 21.30
N GLU A 137 -1.32 3.85 22.06
CA GLU A 137 -2.42 4.26 22.91
C GLU A 137 -1.97 5.22 24.03
N TYR A 138 -0.86 4.91 24.71
CA TYR A 138 -0.31 5.76 25.76
C TYR A 138 0.13 7.13 25.24
N SER A 139 0.78 7.20 24.07
CA SER A 139 1.37 8.42 23.56
C SER A 139 0.36 9.41 22.98
N LYS A 140 -0.82 8.93 22.55
CA LYS A 140 -1.88 9.75 21.92
C LYS A 140 -1.33 10.65 20.79
N GLY A 141 -0.61 10.03 19.83
CA GLY A 141 -0.04 10.72 18.68
C GLY A 141 1.39 11.24 18.84
N ARG A 142 2.03 11.07 20.00
CA ARG A 142 3.46 11.38 20.18
C ARG A 142 4.40 10.21 19.87
N PHE A 143 3.83 9.10 19.41
CA PHE A 143 4.58 7.96 18.93
C PHE A 143 5.15 8.23 17.53
N GLY A 144 6.43 7.95 17.33
CA GLY A 144 7.09 8.04 16.03
C GLY A 144 7.26 6.66 15.41
N LEU A 145 6.36 6.23 14.49
CA LEU A 145 6.42 4.90 13.90
C LEU A 145 7.81 4.58 13.33
N TYR A 146 8.33 5.47 12.50
CA TYR A 146 9.62 5.27 11.83
C TYR A 146 10.84 5.59 12.73
N ARG A 147 10.64 6.39 13.77
CA ARG A 147 11.70 6.77 14.69
C ARG A 147 11.92 5.77 15.82
N GLU A 148 10.83 5.27 16.39
CA GLU A 148 10.85 4.43 17.59
C GLU A 148 10.12 3.10 17.44
N GLY A 149 9.20 2.98 16.48
CA GLY A 149 8.34 1.81 16.34
C GLY A 149 8.95 0.66 15.55
N ILE A 150 9.89 0.94 14.63
CA ILE A 150 10.54 -0.09 13.84
C ILE A 150 11.88 -0.43 14.47
N THR A 151 11.82 -1.22 15.54
CA THR A 151 12.99 -1.79 16.22
C THR A 151 13.54 -2.99 15.43
N PRO A 152 14.76 -3.49 15.75
CA PRO A 152 15.29 -4.70 15.12
C PRO A 152 14.35 -5.91 15.23
N SER A 153 13.63 -6.06 16.36
CA SER A 153 12.64 -7.14 16.53
C SER A 153 11.42 -6.96 15.63
N VAL A 154 10.92 -5.74 15.50
CA VAL A 154 9.83 -5.42 14.56
C VAL A 154 10.28 -5.58 13.11
N GLY A 155 11.52 -5.22 12.80
CA GLY A 155 12.15 -5.42 11.49
C GLY A 155 12.17 -6.88 11.05
N LYS A 156 12.41 -7.83 11.97
CA LYS A 156 12.32 -9.28 11.67
C LYS A 156 10.91 -9.69 11.25
N VAL A 157 9.87 -9.19 11.95
CA VAL A 157 8.47 -9.48 11.58
C VAL A 157 8.12 -8.86 10.22
N ILE A 158 8.57 -7.63 9.94
CA ILE A 158 8.42 -6.99 8.62
C ILE A 158 9.08 -7.83 7.53
N LYS A 159 10.28 -8.37 7.78
CA LYS A 159 10.97 -9.26 6.87
C LYS A 159 10.17 -10.53 6.60
N ASP A 160 9.63 -11.17 7.64
CA ASP A 160 8.83 -12.40 7.49
C ASP A 160 7.59 -12.14 6.63
N ILE A 161 6.88 -11.02 6.86
CA ILE A 161 5.74 -10.59 6.02
C ILE A 161 6.20 -10.38 4.56
N TYR A 162 7.32 -9.69 4.36
CA TYR A 162 7.88 -9.48 3.02
C TYR A 162 8.21 -10.79 2.31
N MET A 163 8.82 -11.75 3.01
CA MET A 163 9.16 -13.06 2.43
C MET A 163 7.92 -13.83 1.98
N GLU A 164 6.82 -13.72 2.71
CA GLU A 164 5.55 -14.32 2.31
C GLU A 164 4.94 -13.61 1.10
N VAL A 165 5.02 -12.27 1.04
CA VAL A 165 4.61 -11.50 -0.15
C VAL A 165 5.46 -11.87 -1.37
N ALA A 166 6.77 -12.08 -1.20
CA ALA A 166 7.65 -12.54 -2.26
C ALA A 166 7.31 -13.97 -2.73
N GLY A 167 6.97 -14.85 -1.79
CA GLY A 167 6.46 -16.19 -2.08
C GLY A 167 5.14 -16.17 -2.85
N LEU A 168 4.22 -15.30 -2.47
CA LEU A 168 2.97 -15.07 -3.19
C LEU A 168 3.22 -14.56 -4.61
N ALA A 169 4.10 -13.56 -4.78
CA ALA A 169 4.45 -13.04 -6.10
C ALA A 169 4.97 -14.15 -7.02
N LYS A 170 5.87 -15.00 -6.50
CA LYS A 170 6.37 -16.18 -7.24
C LYS A 170 5.25 -17.12 -7.65
N ALA A 171 4.31 -17.44 -6.75
CA ALA A 171 3.18 -18.32 -7.06
C ALA A 171 2.21 -17.71 -8.09
N LEU A 172 2.11 -16.39 -8.14
CA LEU A 172 1.31 -15.66 -9.13
C LEU A 172 2.04 -15.43 -10.47
N GLY A 173 3.30 -15.86 -10.60
CA GLY A 173 4.11 -15.63 -11.81
C GLY A 173 4.53 -14.17 -12.01
N THR A 174 4.53 -13.38 -10.96
CA THR A 174 4.91 -11.97 -10.98
C THR A 174 6.10 -11.70 -10.05
N GLY A 175 6.60 -10.46 -10.00
CA GLY A 175 7.79 -10.11 -9.26
C GLY A 175 7.61 -8.95 -8.28
N VAL A 176 8.41 -8.99 -7.22
CA VAL A 176 8.55 -7.89 -6.26
C VAL A 176 10.01 -7.44 -6.16
N LEU A 177 10.23 -6.21 -5.70
CA LEU A 177 11.55 -5.69 -5.38
C LEU A 177 12.27 -6.62 -4.40
N LYS A 178 13.53 -6.86 -4.66
CA LYS A 178 14.39 -7.63 -3.76
C LYS A 178 15.05 -6.68 -2.77
N TYR A 179 14.81 -6.91 -1.49
CA TYR A 179 15.46 -6.21 -0.38
C TYR A 179 16.56 -7.07 0.22
N ARG A 180 17.62 -6.42 0.70
CA ARG A 180 18.75 -7.09 1.35
C ARG A 180 18.42 -7.27 2.84
N GLU A 181 19.09 -8.18 3.50
CA GLU A 181 18.95 -8.42 4.94
C GLU A 181 19.05 -7.11 5.75
N LYS A 182 20.08 -6.32 5.47
CA LYS A 182 20.30 -5.03 6.13
C LYS A 182 19.18 -4.00 5.92
N ASP A 183 18.36 -4.15 4.89
CA ASP A 183 17.25 -3.22 4.64
C ASP A 183 16.12 -3.41 5.67
N PHE A 184 16.15 -4.48 6.47
CA PHE A 184 15.21 -4.76 7.56
C PHE A 184 15.75 -4.47 8.96
N GLU A 185 17.03 -4.09 9.08
CA GLU A 185 17.70 -3.86 10.37
C GLU A 185 17.52 -2.45 10.91
N THR A 186 17.05 -1.53 10.08
CA THR A 186 16.98 -0.10 10.41
C THR A 186 15.55 0.40 10.47
N THR A 187 15.34 1.51 11.17
CA THR A 187 14.06 2.19 11.31
C THR A 187 13.47 2.67 9.99
N SER A 188 14.30 2.92 8.98
CA SER A 188 13.84 3.27 7.64
C SER A 188 13.49 2.07 6.80
N SER A 189 14.00 0.87 7.17
CA SER A 189 13.60 -0.38 6.55
C SER A 189 13.45 -0.26 5.01
N ILE A 190 12.54 -1.02 4.44
CA ILE A 190 12.20 -0.96 3.01
C ILE A 190 11.58 0.38 2.58
N MET A 191 11.08 1.19 3.53
CA MET A 191 10.60 2.55 3.21
C MET A 191 11.74 3.47 2.79
N GLY A 192 12.93 3.34 3.39
CA GLY A 192 14.10 4.15 3.00
C GLY A 192 14.57 3.87 1.57
N VAL A 193 14.30 2.68 1.04
CA VAL A 193 14.56 2.37 -0.38
C VAL A 193 13.51 3.01 -1.29
N SER A 194 12.28 3.12 -0.81
CA SER A 194 11.12 3.63 -1.57
C SER A 194 10.98 5.15 -1.55
N PHE A 195 11.63 5.84 -0.61
CA PHE A 195 11.53 7.29 -0.46
C PHE A 195 12.90 7.94 -0.25
N ARG A 196 13.07 9.13 -0.81
CA ARG A 196 14.24 9.98 -0.57
C ARG A 196 13.78 11.34 -0.05
N GLY A 197 14.52 11.87 0.91
CA GLY A 197 14.46 13.27 1.27
C GLY A 197 15.14 14.16 0.21
N PRO A 198 15.15 15.48 0.42
CA PRO A 198 15.95 16.41 -0.35
C PRO A 198 17.41 15.97 -0.42
N GLU A 199 18.09 16.38 -1.50
CA GLU A 199 19.49 16.01 -1.73
C GLU A 199 20.39 16.33 -0.52
N GLY A 200 21.21 15.36 -0.10
CA GLY A 200 22.09 15.49 1.07
C GLY A 200 21.45 15.23 2.44
N MET A 201 20.15 14.91 2.52
CA MET A 201 19.51 14.56 3.80
C MET A 201 19.45 13.04 4.00
N ASP A 202 19.66 12.62 5.25
CA ASP A 202 19.43 11.23 5.66
C ASP A 202 17.92 10.90 5.58
N ASN A 203 17.57 9.99 4.69
CA ASN A 203 16.20 9.58 4.45
C ASN A 203 15.52 9.02 5.70
N GLN A 204 16.29 8.34 6.57
CA GLN A 204 15.79 7.79 7.82
C GLN A 204 15.35 8.91 8.76
N LYS A 205 16.21 9.93 8.90
CA LYS A 205 15.93 11.10 9.72
C LYS A 205 14.73 11.88 9.19
N VAL A 206 14.65 12.07 7.86
CA VAL A 206 13.52 12.75 7.23
C VAL A 206 12.20 12.02 7.50
N LEU A 207 12.15 10.70 7.37
CA LEU A 207 10.96 9.91 7.70
C LEU A 207 10.62 10.02 9.19
N ALA A 208 11.62 9.86 10.06
CA ALA A 208 11.43 9.89 11.51
C ALA A 208 10.89 11.25 12.01
N ASP A 209 11.41 12.35 11.48
CA ASP A 209 11.11 13.69 11.96
C ASP A 209 9.81 14.27 11.37
N ASN A 210 9.42 13.86 10.17
CA ASN A 210 8.30 14.47 9.44
C ASN A 210 7.04 13.62 9.39
N PHE A 211 7.10 12.35 9.79
CA PHE A 211 5.95 11.45 9.78
C PHE A 211 5.65 10.94 11.20
N PRO A 212 4.83 11.67 11.95
CA PRO A 212 4.33 11.20 13.23
C PRO A 212 3.59 9.87 13.03
N GLY A 213 3.67 9.02 14.04
CA GLY A 213 2.95 7.75 14.04
C GLY A 213 1.44 7.93 14.24
N PRO A 214 0.72 6.82 14.29
CA PRO A 214 -0.74 6.84 14.46
C PRO A 214 -1.13 7.38 15.85
N HIS A 215 -2.29 8.02 15.88
CA HIS A 215 -2.90 8.49 17.14
C HIS A 215 -3.64 7.36 17.87
N SER A 216 -4.07 6.35 17.13
CA SER A 216 -4.80 5.19 17.66
C SER A 216 -4.66 4.00 16.70
N LEU A 217 -5.19 2.85 17.09
CA LEU A 217 -5.27 1.67 16.21
C LEU A 217 -6.29 1.82 15.08
N TYR A 218 -7.12 2.85 15.11
CA TYR A 218 -8.07 3.19 14.04
C TYR A 218 -7.46 4.07 12.96
N ASP A 219 -6.17 4.37 13.03
CA ASP A 219 -5.45 5.07 11.98
C ASP A 219 -5.29 4.21 10.72
N ARG A 220 -5.11 4.85 9.57
CA ARG A 220 -4.98 4.22 8.25
C ARG A 220 -3.89 3.17 8.17
N TYR A 221 -2.86 3.27 8.96
CA TYR A 221 -1.80 2.25 9.10
C TYR A 221 -2.34 0.85 9.44
N VAL A 222 -3.52 0.76 10.03
CA VAL A 222 -4.21 -0.49 10.35
C VAL A 222 -5.47 -0.64 9.51
N THR A 223 -6.34 0.39 9.51
CA THR A 223 -7.70 0.32 8.92
C THR A 223 -7.72 0.36 7.38
N GLU A 224 -6.60 0.68 6.75
CA GLU A 224 -6.43 0.58 5.29
C GLU A 224 -5.50 -0.57 4.89
N ASP A 225 -4.30 -0.62 5.49
CA ASP A 225 -3.25 -1.53 5.03
C ASP A 225 -3.57 -3.02 5.31
N ILE A 226 -4.35 -3.31 6.35
CA ILE A 226 -4.81 -4.66 6.60
C ILE A 226 -5.92 -5.07 5.62
N PRO A 227 -7.10 -4.41 5.60
CA PRO A 227 -8.22 -4.86 4.76
C PRO A 227 -7.99 -4.69 3.27
N CYS A 228 -7.25 -3.66 2.84
CA CYS A 228 -7.01 -3.39 1.43
C CYS A 228 -5.65 -3.93 0.91
N GLY A 229 -4.76 -4.38 1.80
CA GLY A 229 -3.45 -4.92 1.47
C GLY A 229 -3.30 -6.37 1.89
N LEU A 230 -3.10 -6.63 3.20
CA LEU A 230 -2.77 -7.98 3.69
C LEU A 230 -3.91 -8.99 3.50
N VAL A 231 -5.17 -8.59 3.65
CA VAL A 231 -6.32 -9.50 3.45
C VAL A 231 -6.40 -10.00 2.00
N PRO A 232 -6.38 -9.15 0.96
CA PRO A 232 -6.31 -9.62 -0.42
C PRO A 232 -5.12 -10.52 -0.70
N MET A 233 -3.92 -10.20 -0.17
CA MET A 233 -2.73 -11.03 -0.31
C MET A 233 -2.94 -12.41 0.30
N SER A 234 -3.49 -12.48 1.51
CA SER A 234 -3.81 -13.74 2.19
C SER A 234 -4.83 -14.58 1.43
N MET A 235 -5.87 -13.95 0.90
CA MET A 235 -6.90 -14.64 0.09
C MET A 235 -6.30 -15.22 -1.19
N MET A 236 -5.46 -14.46 -1.88
CA MET A 236 -4.74 -14.94 -3.07
C MET A 236 -3.79 -16.08 -2.70
N GLY A 237 -3.03 -15.96 -1.62
CA GLY A 237 -2.12 -17.02 -1.16
C GLY A 237 -2.86 -18.33 -0.91
N LYS A 238 -3.99 -18.30 -0.23
CA LYS A 238 -4.85 -19.48 -0.03
C LYS A 238 -5.30 -20.09 -1.37
N LYS A 239 -5.71 -19.23 -2.32
CA LYS A 239 -6.22 -19.67 -3.61
C LYS A 239 -5.14 -20.29 -4.48
N PHE A 240 -3.91 -19.78 -4.44
CA PHE A 240 -2.80 -20.20 -5.30
C PHE A 240 -1.76 -21.08 -4.59
N GLY A 241 -2.07 -21.55 -3.37
CA GLY A 241 -1.19 -22.47 -2.63
C GLY A 241 0.13 -21.86 -2.15
N ALA A 242 0.19 -20.53 -2.08
CA ALA A 242 1.35 -19.83 -1.54
C ALA A 242 1.27 -19.68 -0.01
N PRO A 243 2.41 -19.63 0.69
CA PRO A 243 2.43 -19.19 2.07
C PRO A 243 1.73 -17.84 2.17
N THR A 244 0.89 -17.67 3.16
CA THR A 244 0.20 -16.40 3.37
C THR A 244 0.73 -15.74 4.61
N PRO A 245 0.84 -14.39 4.59
CA PRO A 245 1.18 -13.62 5.78
C PRO A 245 0.41 -14.08 7.02
N PRO A 246 0.92 -13.85 8.22
CA PRO A 246 0.62 -14.53 9.48
C PRO A 246 -0.83 -14.47 9.97
N TYR A 247 -1.80 -14.48 9.07
CA TYR A 247 -3.18 -14.83 9.38
C TYR A 247 -3.36 -16.33 9.65
N ARG A 248 -2.34 -17.17 9.39
CA ARG A 248 -2.22 -18.49 9.97
C ARG A 248 -1.65 -18.34 11.38
N CYS A 249 -2.51 -18.07 12.32
CA CYS A 249 -2.25 -18.51 13.69
C CYS A 249 -2.33 -20.02 13.72
N ASP A 250 -1.26 -20.70 13.38
CA ASP A 250 -0.95 -21.97 13.98
C ASP A 250 -0.73 -21.68 15.48
N ASN A 251 -1.27 -22.54 16.36
CA ASN A 251 -1.42 -22.36 17.82
C ASN A 251 -0.18 -21.90 18.62
N LYS A 252 0.91 -21.52 17.97
CA LYS A 252 2.16 -21.10 18.60
C LYS A 252 2.39 -19.59 18.65
N HIS A 253 1.72 -18.76 17.81
CA HIS A 253 1.90 -17.31 17.79
C HIS A 253 0.56 -16.58 17.80
N ARG A 254 -0.07 -16.51 18.97
CA ARG A 254 -1.40 -15.92 19.22
C ARG A 254 -1.51 -14.41 18.99
N PHE A 255 -0.47 -13.72 18.56
CA PHE A 255 -0.42 -12.26 18.54
C PHE A 255 -1.12 -11.57 17.35
N PHE A 256 -1.46 -12.26 16.28
CA PHE A 256 -2.04 -11.64 15.08
C PHE A 256 -3.43 -12.17 14.70
N ARG A 257 -4.22 -12.62 15.68
CA ARG A 257 -5.66 -12.76 15.46
C ARG A 257 -6.33 -11.40 15.55
N VAL A 258 -6.15 -10.56 14.52
CA VAL A 258 -7.17 -9.54 14.23
C VAL A 258 -8.36 -10.32 13.67
N ARG A 259 -9.35 -10.63 14.52
CA ARG A 259 -10.63 -11.14 14.04
C ARG A 259 -11.16 -10.12 13.05
N ALA A 260 -11.65 -10.58 11.90
CA ALA A 260 -12.51 -9.79 11.02
C ALA A 260 -13.67 -9.12 11.79
N GLY A 261 -14.08 -9.65 12.94
CA GLY A 261 -15.04 -9.05 13.86
C GLY A 261 -14.66 -7.68 14.43
N PHE A 262 -13.43 -7.24 14.32
CA PHE A 262 -13.07 -5.85 14.70
C PHE A 262 -13.64 -4.80 13.74
N LEU A 263 -14.06 -5.22 12.54
CA LEU A 263 -14.69 -4.36 11.54
C LEU A 263 -16.22 -4.57 11.44
N GLU A 264 -16.77 -5.62 12.08
CA GLU A 264 -18.20 -5.92 12.06
C GLU A 264 -19.03 -5.17 13.11
N ASP A 265 -18.41 -4.59 14.14
CA ASP A 265 -19.11 -3.87 15.22
C ASP A 265 -19.32 -2.37 14.92
N ARG A 266 -19.21 -1.92 13.69
CA ARG A 266 -19.75 -0.61 13.32
C ARG A 266 -21.25 -0.74 13.05
N LYS A 267 -22.05 -0.78 14.09
CA LYS A 267 -23.37 -0.17 14.07
C LYS A 267 -23.14 1.31 14.31
N ASP A 268 -23.47 2.10 13.29
CA ASP A 268 -23.39 3.55 13.34
C ASP A 268 -24.15 4.10 14.56
N PRO A 269 -23.64 5.21 15.16
CA PRO A 269 -24.43 5.95 16.15
C PRO A 269 -25.61 6.66 15.51
#